data_1c7239116a19e27b7d281f4dcd0ee024
#
_entry.id   1c7239116a19e27b7d281f4dcd0ee024
#
_cell.length_a   1.000
_cell.length_b   1.000
_cell.length_c   1.000
_cell.angle_alpha   90.00
_cell.angle_beta   90.00
_cell.angle_gamma   90.00
#
_symmetry.space_group_name_H-M   'P 1'
#
loop_
_entity.id
_entity.type
_entity.pdbx_description
1 polymer ?
#
loop_
_entity_poly.entity_id
_entity_poly.type
_entity_poly.pdbx_seq_one_letter_code
_entity_poly.pdbx_strand_id
1 'polypeptide(L)'
;SKRLAYIRTWTYVAQRKGWLRDESHWRDETRAVEDRLSDALHGALTQRFVDRRTSILLRRLKQKENLLADVNDKGEVTVEGEFVGKLEGFRFRMDKAGSPDEAKTLRQASTQALMPQFHLLADRFYNAPDPELDFTEQGGLMWGDAAVGKLTAGSDPLKPEVVAFVDDEAGADVIAKVQRRLQHFIDRKIATGFESLLTLKNDETLVGSAKGFAFRLVEGFGIVPRGDVADEVKALDQDARGSLRKHGIRFGQFTIFMPLLLKPAPTRLRLVLWSLSKGLSEFPESPPPGLVTVPAAKDAVHGYYAMSGYRAAGTRAIRIDMLERLADMLRDKDSRGGFEANADMLSITGMTLDQFADLMAGLGYKAEKAEREKVKVPKPEVVQDAEKAAETAESVEAVAEEAPEM
;
A
#
# COMPACT_ATOMS: atom_id res chain seq x y z
N SER A 1 -22.52 -36.98 28.89
CA SER A 1 -21.95 -36.22 30.03
C SER A 1 -21.62 -37.08 31.24
N LYS A 2 -22.52 -38.02 31.70
CA LYS A 2 -22.24 -38.88 32.87
C LYS A 2 -20.94 -39.72 32.70
N ARG A 3 -20.75 -40.37 31.55
CA ARG A 3 -19.53 -41.16 31.28
C ARG A 3 -18.25 -40.31 31.34
N LEU A 4 -18.30 -39.08 30.86
CA LEU A 4 -17.15 -38.16 30.90
C LEU A 4 -16.85 -37.75 32.37
N ALA A 5 -17.85 -37.54 33.19
CA ALA A 5 -17.66 -37.26 34.62
C ALA A 5 -17.01 -38.43 35.37
N TYR A 6 -17.40 -39.67 35.06
CA TYR A 6 -16.80 -40.87 35.65
C TYR A 6 -15.34 -41.04 35.24
N ILE A 7 -14.99 -40.88 33.94
CA ILE A 7 -13.59 -41.02 33.50
C ILE A 7 -12.70 -39.96 34.12
N ARG A 8 -13.16 -38.72 34.30
CA ARG A 8 -12.40 -37.66 35.01
C ARG A 8 -12.06 -38.05 36.43
N THR A 9 -12.94 -38.75 37.12
CA THR A 9 -12.66 -39.28 38.47
C THR A 9 -11.52 -40.30 38.41
N TRP A 10 -11.54 -41.21 37.41
CA TRP A 10 -10.47 -42.19 37.24
C TRP A 10 -9.15 -41.57 36.73
N THR A 11 -9.17 -40.55 35.89
CA THR A 11 -7.99 -39.77 35.52
C THR A 11 -7.37 -39.10 36.75
N TYR A 12 -8.18 -38.55 37.65
CA TYR A 12 -7.72 -37.99 38.90
C TYR A 12 -7.09 -39.07 39.81
N VAL A 13 -7.69 -40.25 39.93
CA VAL A 13 -7.12 -41.34 40.71
C VAL A 13 -5.77 -41.83 40.12
N ALA A 14 -5.67 -41.92 38.80
CA ALA A 14 -4.48 -42.33 38.07
C ALA A 14 -3.30 -41.35 38.23
N GLN A 15 -3.59 -40.06 38.56
CA GLN A 15 -2.56 -39.05 38.79
C GLN A 15 -2.00 -39.07 40.22
N ARG A 16 -2.60 -39.84 41.17
CA ARG A 16 -2.15 -39.91 42.58
C ARG A 16 -1.06 -41.00 42.73
N LYS A 17 0.08 -40.52 43.23
CA LYS A 17 1.24 -41.43 43.52
C LYS A 17 0.89 -42.49 44.57
N GLY A 18 1.26 -43.72 44.30
CA GLY A 18 1.08 -44.84 45.23
C GLY A 18 -0.31 -45.46 45.27
N TRP A 19 -1.26 -45.01 44.42
CA TRP A 19 -2.61 -45.53 44.41
C TRP A 19 -2.79 -46.71 43.44
N LEU A 20 -1.91 -46.78 42.41
CA LEU A 20 -1.95 -47.84 41.37
C LEU A 20 -0.57 -48.46 41.18
N ARG A 21 -0.53 -49.76 40.80
CA ARG A 21 0.72 -50.47 40.56
C ARG A 21 1.49 -49.98 39.33
N ASP A 22 0.79 -49.57 38.30
CA ASP A 22 1.33 -49.03 37.05
C ASP A 22 0.71 -47.66 36.77
N GLU A 23 1.26 -46.65 37.36
CA GLU A 23 0.74 -45.29 37.28
C GLU A 23 0.82 -44.69 35.89
N SER A 24 1.91 -45.00 35.14
CA SER A 24 2.13 -44.44 33.80
C SER A 24 1.09 -44.98 32.83
N HIS A 25 0.92 -46.31 32.80
CA HIS A 25 -0.07 -46.98 31.95
C HIS A 25 -1.48 -46.44 32.17
N TRP A 26 -1.93 -46.41 33.45
CA TRP A 26 -3.29 -46.00 33.78
C TRP A 26 -3.52 -44.47 33.56
N ARG A 27 -2.49 -43.66 33.69
CA ARG A 27 -2.54 -42.24 33.36
C ARG A 27 -2.77 -42.03 31.86
N ASP A 28 -2.03 -42.72 31.03
CA ASP A 28 -2.14 -42.60 29.58
C ASP A 28 -3.46 -43.19 29.07
N GLU A 29 -3.87 -44.36 29.58
CA GLU A 29 -5.16 -44.96 29.19
C GLU A 29 -6.36 -44.12 29.61
N THR A 30 -6.41 -43.59 30.85
CA THR A 30 -7.52 -42.77 31.31
C THR A 30 -7.61 -41.48 30.52
N ARG A 31 -6.47 -40.87 30.18
CA ARG A 31 -6.39 -39.66 29.36
C ARG A 31 -6.88 -39.92 27.94
N ALA A 32 -6.42 -41.01 27.31
CA ALA A 32 -6.85 -41.40 25.97
C ALA A 32 -8.37 -41.70 25.89
N VAL A 33 -8.95 -42.27 26.95
CA VAL A 33 -10.42 -42.53 27.03
C VAL A 33 -11.15 -41.20 27.26
N GLU A 34 -10.61 -40.28 28.08
CA GLU A 34 -11.20 -38.94 28.33
C GLU A 34 -11.23 -38.15 27.04
N ASP A 35 -10.13 -38.11 26.29
CA ASP A 35 -10.04 -37.41 25.01
C ASP A 35 -11.04 -37.96 24.01
N ARG A 36 -11.11 -39.28 23.84
CA ARG A 36 -12.09 -39.92 22.93
C ARG A 36 -13.54 -39.63 23.32
N LEU A 37 -13.88 -39.61 24.62
CA LEU A 37 -15.22 -39.30 25.09
C LEU A 37 -15.53 -37.80 24.94
N SER A 38 -14.56 -36.93 25.12
CA SER A 38 -14.66 -35.50 24.90
C SER A 38 -14.95 -35.20 23.44
N ASP A 39 -14.17 -35.79 22.52
CA ASP A 39 -14.34 -35.65 21.09
C ASP A 39 -15.71 -36.17 20.62
N ALA A 40 -16.15 -37.35 21.13
CA ALA A 40 -17.45 -37.90 20.81
C ALA A 40 -18.59 -37.02 21.35
N LEU A 41 -18.43 -36.43 22.52
CA LEU A 41 -19.41 -35.48 23.07
C LEU A 41 -19.49 -34.21 22.27
N HIS A 42 -18.32 -33.67 21.90
CA HIS A 42 -18.21 -32.48 21.05
C HIS A 42 -18.88 -32.72 19.69
N GLY A 43 -18.54 -33.83 19.03
CA GLY A 43 -19.17 -34.24 17.76
C GLY A 43 -20.69 -34.37 17.86
N ALA A 44 -21.22 -35.04 18.91
CA ALA A 44 -22.63 -35.19 19.09
C ALA A 44 -23.37 -33.86 19.40
N LEU A 45 -22.73 -32.94 20.14
CA LEU A 45 -23.28 -31.61 20.40
C LEU A 45 -23.29 -30.77 19.12
N THR A 46 -22.21 -30.81 18.36
CA THR A 46 -22.13 -30.10 17.08
C THR A 46 -23.20 -30.63 16.12
N GLN A 47 -23.35 -31.94 15.97
CA GLN A 47 -24.35 -32.53 15.10
C GLN A 47 -25.78 -32.13 15.53
N ARG A 48 -26.07 -32.13 16.82
CA ARG A 48 -27.40 -31.72 17.32
C ARG A 48 -27.67 -30.24 17.08
N PHE A 49 -26.65 -29.42 17.17
CA PHE A 49 -26.77 -27.98 16.86
C PHE A 49 -27.04 -27.79 15.36
N VAL A 50 -26.29 -28.48 14.50
CA VAL A 50 -26.47 -28.49 13.05
C VAL A 50 -27.87 -28.95 12.65
N ASP A 51 -28.34 -30.09 13.18
CA ASP A 51 -29.67 -30.63 12.90
C ASP A 51 -30.80 -29.66 13.30
N ARG A 52 -30.63 -28.96 14.43
CA ARG A 52 -31.61 -27.94 14.89
C ARG A 52 -31.62 -26.74 13.93
N ARG A 53 -30.49 -26.20 13.59
CA ARG A 53 -30.31 -25.06 12.65
C ARG A 53 -30.98 -25.37 11.31
N THR A 54 -30.63 -26.51 10.74
CA THR A 54 -31.16 -26.95 9.45
C THR A 54 -32.68 -27.13 9.49
N SER A 55 -33.22 -27.72 10.57
CA SER A 55 -34.66 -27.93 10.74
C SER A 55 -35.43 -26.61 10.80
N ILE A 56 -34.92 -25.59 11.51
CA ILE A 56 -35.55 -24.28 11.61
C ILE A 56 -35.57 -23.61 10.23
N LEU A 57 -34.41 -23.58 9.54
CA LEU A 57 -34.28 -22.94 8.24
C LEU A 57 -35.13 -23.63 7.16
N LEU A 58 -35.15 -24.98 7.11
CA LEU A 58 -36.01 -25.74 6.19
C LEU A 58 -37.52 -25.46 6.42
N ARG A 59 -37.93 -25.38 7.67
CA ARG A 59 -39.34 -25.06 8.01
C ARG A 59 -39.72 -23.69 7.46
N ARG A 60 -38.86 -22.66 7.67
CA ARG A 60 -39.13 -21.30 7.21
C ARG A 60 -39.09 -21.18 5.68
N LEU A 61 -38.12 -21.81 5.02
CA LEU A 61 -38.04 -21.89 3.55
C LEU A 61 -39.31 -22.51 2.94
N LYS A 62 -39.87 -23.58 3.55
CA LYS A 62 -41.10 -24.22 3.07
C LYS A 62 -42.33 -23.33 3.23
N GLN A 63 -42.38 -22.47 4.24
CA GLN A 63 -43.47 -21.54 4.48
C GLN A 63 -43.47 -20.34 3.54
N LYS A 64 -42.40 -20.17 2.68
CA LYS A 64 -42.19 -19.01 1.79
C LYS A 64 -42.25 -17.66 2.52
N GLU A 65 -41.97 -17.66 3.81
CA GLU A 65 -41.88 -16.44 4.60
C GLU A 65 -40.57 -15.70 4.23
N ASN A 66 -40.60 -14.38 4.33
CA ASN A 66 -39.38 -13.58 4.18
C ASN A 66 -38.43 -13.90 5.35
N LEU A 67 -37.29 -14.49 5.03
CA LEU A 67 -36.25 -14.76 6.00
C LEU A 67 -35.59 -13.43 6.41
N LEU A 68 -35.49 -13.18 7.71
CA LEU A 68 -34.79 -12.02 8.23
C LEU A 68 -33.33 -12.37 8.50
N ALA A 69 -32.42 -11.69 7.80
CA ALA A 69 -31.00 -11.72 8.11
C ALA A 69 -30.65 -10.51 8.97
N ASP A 70 -29.89 -10.76 10.01
CA ASP A 70 -29.22 -9.73 10.80
C ASP A 70 -27.72 -9.87 10.65
N VAL A 71 -27.04 -8.72 10.48
CA VAL A 71 -25.58 -8.66 10.32
C VAL A 71 -25.04 -7.75 11.42
N ASN A 72 -24.27 -8.32 12.33
CA ASN A 72 -23.67 -7.53 13.41
C ASN A 72 -22.42 -6.76 12.94
N ASP A 73 -21.87 -5.90 13.83
CA ASP A 73 -20.68 -5.08 13.55
C ASP A 73 -19.42 -5.91 13.22
N LYS A 74 -19.40 -7.19 13.57
CA LYS A 74 -18.30 -8.12 13.26
C LYS A 74 -18.50 -8.86 11.93
N GLY A 75 -19.57 -8.54 11.20
CA GLY A 75 -19.96 -9.22 9.98
C GLY A 75 -20.56 -10.60 10.16
N GLU A 76 -20.89 -11.02 11.40
CA GLU A 76 -21.57 -12.30 11.64
C GLU A 76 -23.01 -12.20 11.19
N VAL A 77 -23.41 -13.18 10.37
CA VAL A 77 -24.75 -13.25 9.79
C VAL A 77 -25.58 -14.28 10.53
N THR A 78 -26.73 -13.84 11.04
CA THR A 78 -27.73 -14.71 11.60
C THR A 78 -29.03 -14.64 10.76
N VAL A 79 -29.62 -15.78 10.50
CA VAL A 79 -30.91 -15.90 9.82
C VAL A 79 -31.90 -16.53 10.79
N GLU A 80 -32.97 -15.84 11.11
CA GLU A 80 -33.97 -16.28 12.12
C GLU A 80 -33.33 -16.57 13.49
N GLY A 81 -32.26 -15.84 13.84
CA GLY A 81 -31.53 -16.03 15.09
C GLY A 81 -30.51 -17.18 15.08
N GLU A 82 -30.39 -17.93 14.00
CA GLU A 82 -29.39 -19.00 13.84
C GLU A 82 -28.19 -18.47 13.02
N PHE A 83 -26.99 -18.70 13.54
CA PHE A 83 -25.75 -18.30 12.86
C PHE A 83 -25.55 -19.10 11.57
N VAL A 84 -25.36 -18.40 10.45
CA VAL A 84 -25.22 -19.03 9.13
C VAL A 84 -23.87 -18.79 8.49
N GLY A 85 -23.13 -17.77 8.94
CA GLY A 85 -21.81 -17.45 8.38
C GLY A 85 -21.38 -16.04 8.68
N LYS A 86 -20.39 -15.55 7.89
CA LYS A 86 -19.82 -14.22 8.04
C LYS A 86 -19.81 -13.48 6.71
N LEU A 87 -20.15 -12.21 6.73
CA LEU A 87 -20.07 -11.30 5.61
C LEU A 87 -18.76 -10.50 5.71
N GLU A 88 -17.88 -10.65 4.74
CA GLU A 88 -16.63 -9.89 4.61
C GLU A 88 -16.72 -9.00 3.38
N GLY A 89 -16.95 -7.70 3.58
CA GLY A 89 -17.31 -6.82 2.47
C GLY A 89 -18.61 -7.29 1.81
N PHE A 90 -18.52 -7.64 0.53
CA PHE A 90 -19.67 -8.16 -0.26
C PHE A 90 -19.58 -9.67 -0.53
N ARG A 91 -18.75 -10.38 0.24
CA ARG A 91 -18.60 -11.83 0.14
C ARG A 91 -19.14 -12.50 1.39
N PHE A 92 -20.08 -13.42 1.21
CA PHE A 92 -20.60 -14.24 2.28
C PHE A 92 -19.82 -15.55 2.39
N ARG A 93 -19.20 -15.74 3.55
CA ARG A 93 -18.57 -17.02 3.92
C ARG A 93 -19.50 -17.81 4.79
N MET A 94 -20.07 -18.84 4.19
CA MET A 94 -20.95 -19.76 4.91
C MET A 94 -20.19 -20.50 6.01
N ASP A 95 -20.83 -20.72 7.15
CA ASP A 95 -20.32 -21.56 8.23
C ASP A 95 -20.19 -23.03 7.80
N LYS A 96 -19.41 -23.80 8.53
CA LYS A 96 -19.22 -25.22 8.26
C LYS A 96 -20.55 -25.97 8.32
N ALA A 97 -20.87 -26.67 7.25
CA ALA A 97 -22.04 -27.55 7.17
C ALA A 97 -21.62 -28.99 7.48
N GLY A 98 -22.44 -29.71 8.21
CA GLY A 98 -22.19 -31.11 8.57
C GLY A 98 -22.50 -32.10 7.44
N SER A 99 -23.32 -31.68 6.45
CA SER A 99 -23.71 -32.51 5.31
C SER A 99 -23.90 -31.67 4.04
N PRO A 100 -23.87 -32.27 2.84
CA PRO A 100 -24.16 -31.58 1.59
C PRO A 100 -25.55 -30.96 1.52
N ASP A 101 -26.55 -31.64 2.08
CA ASP A 101 -27.94 -31.17 2.10
C ASP A 101 -28.12 -29.96 3.03
N GLU A 102 -27.38 -29.93 4.14
CA GLU A 102 -27.33 -28.79 5.04
C GLU A 102 -26.66 -27.60 4.34
N ALA A 103 -25.53 -27.81 3.66
CA ALA A 103 -24.84 -26.77 2.90
C ALA A 103 -25.77 -26.11 1.86
N LYS A 104 -26.57 -26.93 1.16
CA LYS A 104 -27.56 -26.46 0.19
C LYS A 104 -28.67 -25.61 0.87
N THR A 105 -29.18 -26.09 2.00
CA THR A 105 -30.22 -25.40 2.77
C THR A 105 -29.71 -24.07 3.32
N LEU A 106 -28.51 -24.06 3.92
CA LEU A 106 -27.87 -22.86 4.43
C LEU A 106 -27.65 -21.84 3.32
N ARG A 107 -27.09 -22.27 2.18
CA ARG A 107 -26.88 -21.40 1.03
C ARG A 107 -28.18 -20.77 0.55
N GLN A 108 -29.22 -21.56 0.35
CA GLN A 108 -30.52 -21.08 -0.13
C GLN A 108 -31.16 -20.09 0.87
N ALA A 109 -31.13 -20.38 2.16
CA ALA A 109 -31.65 -19.49 3.19
C ALA A 109 -30.87 -18.19 3.29
N SER A 110 -29.52 -18.29 3.25
CA SER A 110 -28.64 -17.13 3.32
C SER A 110 -28.80 -16.23 2.09
N THR A 111 -28.85 -16.78 0.88
CA THR A 111 -29.05 -16.01 -0.36
C THR A 111 -30.34 -15.21 -0.30
N GLN A 112 -31.44 -15.88 0.06
CA GLN A 112 -32.75 -15.20 0.14
C GLN A 112 -32.79 -14.12 1.21
N ALA A 113 -32.18 -14.38 2.39
CA ALA A 113 -32.19 -13.45 3.52
C ALA A 113 -31.22 -12.28 3.35
N LEU A 114 -30.07 -12.49 2.68
CA LEU A 114 -29.00 -11.49 2.51
C LEU A 114 -29.27 -10.51 1.37
N MET A 115 -30.12 -10.79 0.40
CA MET A 115 -30.39 -9.87 -0.71
C MET A 115 -30.69 -8.43 -0.27
N PRO A 116 -31.61 -8.17 0.70
CA PRO A 116 -31.84 -6.80 1.19
C PRO A 116 -30.61 -6.19 1.85
N GLN A 117 -29.81 -6.99 2.54
CA GLN A 117 -28.60 -6.54 3.22
C GLN A 117 -27.51 -6.15 2.22
N PHE A 118 -27.34 -6.89 1.13
CA PHE A 118 -26.42 -6.52 0.05
C PHE A 118 -26.80 -5.18 -0.59
N HIS A 119 -28.07 -4.90 -0.80
CA HIS A 119 -28.52 -3.61 -1.33
C HIS A 119 -28.21 -2.47 -0.36
N LEU A 120 -28.56 -2.63 0.94
CA LEU A 120 -28.25 -1.62 1.96
C LEU A 120 -26.76 -1.37 2.09
N LEU A 121 -25.95 -2.43 2.08
CA LEU A 121 -24.50 -2.34 2.15
C LEU A 121 -23.93 -1.66 0.91
N ALA A 122 -24.45 -1.96 -0.29
CA ALA A 122 -24.06 -1.31 -1.53
C ALA A 122 -24.42 0.17 -1.56
N ASP A 123 -25.57 0.56 -0.98
CA ASP A 123 -25.98 1.95 -0.82
C ASP A 123 -25.05 2.70 0.13
N ARG A 124 -24.73 2.10 1.27
CA ARG A 124 -23.76 2.66 2.23
C ARG A 124 -22.38 2.81 1.58
N PHE A 125 -21.91 1.78 0.90
CA PHE A 125 -20.62 1.78 0.21
C PHE A 125 -20.56 2.84 -0.91
N TYR A 126 -21.61 2.97 -1.69
CA TYR A 126 -21.68 3.96 -2.78
C TYR A 126 -21.57 5.39 -2.26
N ASN A 127 -22.16 5.67 -1.10
CA ASN A 127 -22.14 6.96 -0.43
C ASN A 127 -20.92 7.15 0.51
N ALA A 128 -20.12 6.11 0.73
CA ALA A 128 -18.95 6.20 1.59
C ALA A 128 -17.94 7.22 1.05
N PRO A 129 -17.34 8.06 1.92
CA PRO A 129 -16.35 9.03 1.52
C PRO A 129 -15.04 8.35 1.11
N ASP A 130 -14.27 8.96 0.21
CA ASP A 130 -13.02 8.41 -0.31
C ASP A 130 -11.96 8.05 0.75
N PRO A 131 -11.85 8.72 1.92
CA PRO A 131 -10.92 8.31 2.97
C PRO A 131 -11.19 6.93 3.58
N GLU A 132 -12.40 6.39 3.44
CA GLU A 132 -12.71 5.01 3.87
C GLU A 132 -12.20 3.95 2.87
N LEU A 133 -11.80 4.39 1.67
CA LEU A 133 -11.32 3.54 0.60
C LEU A 133 -9.80 3.69 0.45
N ASP A 134 -9.11 2.58 0.28
CA ASP A 134 -7.68 2.57 -0.05
C ASP A 134 -7.39 1.45 -1.08
N PHE A 135 -6.18 1.46 -1.61
CA PHE A 135 -5.67 0.38 -2.44
C PHE A 135 -4.38 -0.19 -1.85
N THR A 136 -4.17 -1.47 -2.00
CA THR A 136 -2.95 -2.14 -1.55
C THR A 136 -1.85 -2.04 -2.61
N GLU A 137 -0.61 -2.31 -2.23
CA GLU A 137 0.53 -2.35 -3.18
C GLU A 137 0.40 -3.49 -4.21
N GLN A 138 -0.40 -4.51 -3.91
CA GLN A 138 -0.74 -5.60 -4.83
C GLN A 138 -1.98 -5.32 -5.69
N GLY A 139 -2.47 -4.08 -5.72
CA GLY A 139 -3.62 -3.69 -6.51
C GLY A 139 -4.98 -4.12 -5.95
N GLY A 140 -5.06 -4.59 -4.72
CA GLY A 140 -6.32 -4.84 -4.01
C GLY A 140 -7.00 -3.53 -3.64
N LEU A 141 -8.33 -3.51 -3.68
CA LEU A 141 -9.16 -2.38 -3.26
C LEU A 141 -9.84 -2.70 -1.93
N MET A 142 -9.70 -1.80 -0.97
CA MET A 142 -10.13 -1.98 0.41
C MET A 142 -11.23 -0.97 0.77
N TRP A 143 -12.17 -1.39 1.60
CA TRP A 143 -13.11 -0.53 2.31
C TRP A 143 -12.99 -0.82 3.81
N GLY A 144 -12.35 0.09 4.53
CA GLY A 144 -11.85 -0.23 5.86
C GLY A 144 -10.91 -1.45 5.81
N ASP A 145 -11.22 -2.47 6.60
CA ASP A 145 -10.44 -3.71 6.65
C ASP A 145 -10.89 -4.78 5.63
N ALA A 146 -11.99 -4.54 4.90
CA ALA A 146 -12.56 -5.49 3.97
C ALA A 146 -12.00 -5.32 2.55
N ALA A 147 -11.55 -6.41 1.93
CA ALA A 147 -11.19 -6.42 0.52
C ALA A 147 -12.47 -6.45 -0.34
N VAL A 148 -12.70 -5.40 -1.13
CA VAL A 148 -13.93 -5.21 -1.92
C VAL A 148 -13.71 -5.30 -3.43
N GLY A 149 -12.45 -5.39 -3.87
CA GLY A 149 -12.13 -5.54 -5.28
C GLY A 149 -10.64 -5.62 -5.54
N LYS A 150 -10.28 -5.68 -6.81
CA LYS A 150 -8.89 -5.59 -7.29
C LYS A 150 -8.82 -4.80 -8.58
N LEU A 151 -7.67 -4.22 -8.83
CA LEU A 151 -7.32 -3.60 -10.10
C LEU A 151 -6.85 -4.66 -11.09
N THR A 152 -7.19 -4.47 -12.34
CA THR A 152 -6.72 -5.25 -13.48
C THR A 152 -6.22 -4.33 -14.58
N ALA A 153 -5.39 -4.86 -15.48
CA ALA A 153 -4.90 -4.09 -16.61
C ALA A 153 -6.06 -3.68 -17.51
N GLY A 154 -6.14 -2.40 -17.83
CA GLY A 154 -7.07 -1.86 -18.83
C GLY A 154 -6.40 -1.69 -20.19
N SER A 155 -7.11 -1.06 -21.11
CA SER A 155 -6.61 -0.75 -22.45
C SER A 155 -5.50 0.32 -22.47
N ASP A 156 -5.45 1.16 -21.47
CA ASP A 156 -4.46 2.23 -21.25
C ASP A 156 -3.83 2.04 -19.88
N PRO A 157 -2.49 2.11 -19.72
CA PRO A 157 -1.83 2.00 -18.43
C PRO A 157 -2.34 2.96 -17.36
N LEU A 158 -2.85 4.13 -17.75
CA LEU A 158 -3.46 5.12 -16.86
C LEU A 158 -4.97 4.93 -16.66
N LYS A 159 -5.56 3.87 -17.24
CA LYS A 159 -6.99 3.54 -17.12
C LYS A 159 -7.16 2.07 -16.76
N PRO A 160 -6.79 1.68 -15.53
CA PRO A 160 -7.00 0.30 -15.06
C PRO A 160 -8.50 0.01 -14.96
N GLU A 161 -8.86 -1.26 -15.09
CA GLU A 161 -10.20 -1.75 -14.83
C GLU A 161 -10.30 -2.29 -13.42
N VAL A 162 -11.52 -2.30 -12.88
CA VAL A 162 -11.81 -2.80 -11.55
C VAL A 162 -12.63 -4.08 -11.64
N VAL A 163 -12.25 -5.09 -10.88
CA VAL A 163 -13.05 -6.28 -10.62
C VAL A 163 -13.53 -6.24 -9.18
N ALA A 164 -14.83 -6.07 -8.98
CA ALA A 164 -15.44 -6.06 -7.66
C ALA A 164 -15.50 -7.47 -7.06
N PHE A 165 -15.28 -7.57 -5.74
CA PHE A 165 -15.42 -8.79 -4.99
C PHE A 165 -16.82 -8.86 -4.36
N VAL A 166 -17.78 -9.24 -5.17
CA VAL A 166 -19.19 -9.36 -4.79
C VAL A 166 -19.65 -10.76 -5.16
N ASP A 167 -20.41 -11.39 -4.29
CA ASP A 167 -20.99 -12.69 -4.59
C ASP A 167 -22.04 -12.57 -5.71
N ASP A 168 -22.09 -13.54 -6.62
CA ASP A 168 -23.03 -13.56 -7.73
C ASP A 168 -24.49 -13.53 -7.27
N GLU A 169 -24.76 -14.10 -6.11
CA GLU A 169 -26.06 -14.13 -5.47
C GLU A 169 -26.54 -12.74 -4.99
N ALA A 170 -25.65 -11.75 -4.86
CA ALA A 170 -26.02 -10.39 -4.48
C ALA A 170 -26.81 -9.63 -5.57
N GLY A 171 -26.78 -10.15 -6.81
CA GLY A 171 -27.47 -9.55 -7.94
C GLY A 171 -26.59 -8.61 -8.78
N ALA A 172 -26.91 -8.53 -10.08
CA ALA A 172 -26.11 -7.79 -11.05
C ALA A 172 -26.09 -6.27 -10.80
N ASP A 173 -27.14 -5.72 -10.22
CA ASP A 173 -27.25 -4.31 -9.88
C ASP A 173 -26.33 -3.92 -8.70
N VAL A 174 -26.21 -4.77 -7.67
CA VAL A 174 -25.28 -4.62 -6.57
C VAL A 174 -23.85 -4.69 -7.09
N ILE A 175 -23.51 -5.70 -7.91
CA ILE A 175 -22.20 -5.85 -8.55
C ILE A 175 -21.84 -4.60 -9.33
N ALA A 176 -22.74 -4.14 -10.22
CA ALA A 176 -22.52 -2.95 -11.04
C ALA A 176 -22.35 -1.67 -10.20
N LYS A 177 -23.09 -1.54 -9.10
CA LYS A 177 -23.01 -0.40 -8.20
C LYS A 177 -21.67 -0.34 -7.45
N VAL A 178 -21.22 -1.47 -6.92
CA VAL A 178 -19.93 -1.60 -6.24
C VAL A 178 -18.79 -1.35 -7.22
N GLN A 179 -18.82 -1.98 -8.38
CA GLN A 179 -17.79 -1.80 -9.42
C GLN A 179 -17.69 -0.35 -9.88
N ARG A 180 -18.82 0.32 -10.10
CA ARG A 180 -18.86 1.75 -10.48
C ARG A 180 -18.25 2.63 -9.40
N ARG A 181 -18.55 2.38 -8.13
CA ARG A 181 -18.00 3.16 -7.02
C ARG A 181 -16.48 2.99 -6.91
N LEU A 182 -15.99 1.78 -7.05
CA LEU A 182 -14.56 1.49 -7.03
C LEU A 182 -13.84 2.11 -8.24
N GLN A 183 -14.45 2.05 -9.45
CA GLN A 183 -13.89 2.69 -10.63
C GLN A 183 -13.80 4.20 -10.45
N HIS A 184 -14.85 4.84 -9.92
CA HIS A 184 -14.82 6.28 -9.61
C HIS A 184 -13.73 6.64 -8.59
N PHE A 185 -13.51 5.79 -7.60
CA PHE A 185 -12.45 6.01 -6.61
C PHE A 185 -11.07 5.99 -7.26
N ILE A 186 -10.75 4.97 -8.04
CA ILE A 186 -9.44 4.86 -8.68
C ILE A 186 -9.23 5.94 -9.74
N ASP A 187 -10.25 6.26 -10.53
CA ASP A 187 -10.20 7.32 -11.54
C ASP A 187 -9.87 8.68 -10.89
N ARG A 188 -10.48 9.00 -9.74
CA ARG A 188 -10.16 10.22 -8.97
C ARG A 188 -8.75 10.19 -8.39
N LYS A 189 -8.29 9.05 -7.88
CA LYS A 189 -6.90 8.90 -7.41
C LYS A 189 -5.89 9.13 -8.53
N ILE A 190 -6.17 8.61 -9.72
CA ILE A 190 -5.34 8.83 -10.91
C ILE A 190 -5.42 10.29 -11.35
N ALA A 191 -6.60 10.87 -11.44
CA ALA A 191 -6.79 12.26 -11.84
C ALA A 191 -6.03 13.23 -10.91
N THR A 192 -6.06 13.00 -9.61
CA THR A 192 -5.34 13.83 -8.62
C THR A 192 -3.85 13.53 -8.59
N GLY A 193 -3.47 12.24 -8.59
CA GLY A 193 -2.07 11.81 -8.47
C GLY A 193 -1.24 12.09 -9.70
N PHE A 194 -1.85 12.04 -10.88
CA PHE A 194 -1.20 12.23 -12.19
C PHE A 194 -1.74 13.44 -12.95
N GLU A 195 -2.29 14.45 -12.28
CA GLU A 195 -2.86 15.63 -12.90
C GLU A 195 -1.93 16.25 -13.96
N SER A 196 -0.68 16.49 -13.61
CA SER A 196 0.31 17.08 -14.51
C SER A 196 0.60 16.20 -15.74
N LEU A 197 0.59 14.87 -15.56
CA LEU A 197 0.81 13.92 -16.64
C LEU A 197 -0.41 13.82 -17.57
N LEU A 198 -1.61 13.87 -17.01
CA LEU A 198 -2.87 13.86 -17.78
C LEU A 198 -3.04 15.17 -18.54
N THR A 199 -2.65 16.30 -17.94
CA THR A 199 -2.62 17.61 -18.62
C THR A 199 -1.67 17.58 -19.82
N LEU A 200 -0.46 17.02 -19.63
CA LEU A 200 0.49 16.83 -20.72
C LEU A 200 -0.06 15.92 -21.83
N LYS A 201 -0.68 14.81 -21.45
CA LYS A 201 -1.28 13.84 -22.41
C LYS A 201 -2.37 14.46 -23.27
N ASN A 202 -3.17 15.34 -22.69
CA ASN A 202 -4.35 15.94 -23.34
C ASN A 202 -4.06 17.31 -23.98
N ASP A 203 -2.80 17.79 -23.95
CA ASP A 203 -2.46 19.07 -24.56
C ASP A 203 -2.38 18.96 -26.08
N GLU A 204 -3.39 19.51 -26.74
CA GLU A 204 -3.50 19.58 -28.20
C GLU A 204 -2.57 20.63 -28.82
N THR A 205 -1.99 21.53 -28.03
CA THR A 205 -1.09 22.57 -28.53
C THR A 205 0.32 22.04 -28.83
N LEU A 206 0.67 20.85 -28.27
CA LEU A 206 1.92 20.18 -28.54
C LEU A 206 1.88 19.54 -29.93
N VAL A 207 2.87 19.87 -30.74
CA VAL A 207 3.02 19.38 -32.12
C VAL A 207 4.41 18.79 -32.37
N GLY A 208 4.54 17.99 -33.43
CA GLY A 208 5.84 17.46 -33.88
C GLY A 208 6.62 16.68 -32.82
N SER A 209 7.91 17.01 -32.64
CA SER A 209 8.82 16.34 -31.70
C SER A 209 8.38 16.50 -30.24
N ALA A 210 7.75 17.62 -29.87
CA ALA A 210 7.25 17.85 -28.53
C ALA A 210 6.12 16.87 -28.17
N LYS A 211 5.20 16.62 -29.11
CA LYS A 211 4.09 15.67 -28.92
C LYS A 211 4.59 14.23 -28.81
N GLY A 212 5.54 13.84 -29.68
CA GLY A 212 6.17 12.52 -29.61
C GLY A 212 6.88 12.29 -28.29
N PHE A 213 7.64 13.27 -27.83
CA PHE A 213 8.32 13.21 -26.55
C PHE A 213 7.35 13.17 -25.35
N ALA A 214 6.28 13.96 -25.39
CA ALA A 214 5.22 13.91 -24.37
C ALA A 214 4.60 12.50 -24.28
N PHE A 215 4.35 11.85 -25.43
CA PHE A 215 3.85 10.48 -25.46
C PHE A 215 4.82 9.49 -24.78
N ARG A 216 6.13 9.58 -25.08
CA ARG A 216 7.15 8.75 -24.42
C ARG A 216 7.19 8.96 -22.90
N LEU A 217 7.03 10.21 -22.45
CA LEU A 217 6.98 10.50 -21.02
C LEU A 217 5.72 9.94 -20.35
N VAL A 218 4.58 9.98 -21.04
CA VAL A 218 3.33 9.37 -20.57
C VAL A 218 3.46 7.85 -20.45
N GLU A 219 4.05 7.17 -21.44
CA GLU A 219 4.36 5.73 -21.38
C GLU A 219 5.29 5.39 -20.20
N GLY A 220 6.25 6.27 -19.89
CA GLY A 220 7.16 6.15 -18.76
C GLY A 220 6.55 6.63 -17.43
N PHE A 221 5.25 6.86 -17.34
CA PHE A 221 4.59 7.37 -16.13
C PHE A 221 5.25 8.64 -15.55
N GLY A 222 5.75 9.51 -16.42
CA GLY A 222 6.37 10.77 -16.07
C GLY A 222 7.86 10.69 -15.69
N ILE A 223 8.50 9.54 -15.90
CA ILE A 223 9.92 9.33 -15.64
C ILE A 223 10.56 8.54 -16.79
N VAL A 224 11.57 9.08 -17.41
CA VAL A 224 12.32 8.41 -18.49
C VAL A 224 13.82 8.61 -18.29
N PRO A 225 14.64 7.54 -18.26
CA PRO A 225 16.09 7.67 -18.26
C PRO A 225 16.55 8.41 -19.52
N ARG A 226 17.43 9.40 -19.34
CA ARG A 226 17.87 10.22 -20.47
C ARG A 226 18.61 9.43 -21.55
N GLY A 227 19.28 8.34 -21.15
CA GLY A 227 19.94 7.44 -22.10
C GLY A 227 19.00 6.83 -23.12
N ASP A 228 17.78 6.49 -22.71
CA ASP A 228 16.79 5.81 -23.54
C ASP A 228 16.13 6.74 -24.58
N VAL A 229 16.22 8.06 -24.36
CA VAL A 229 15.61 9.11 -25.20
C VAL A 229 16.61 10.16 -25.68
N ALA A 230 17.90 9.81 -25.71
CA ALA A 230 18.97 10.75 -26.00
C ALA A 230 18.80 11.43 -27.37
N ASP A 231 18.41 10.69 -28.40
CA ASP A 231 18.25 11.20 -29.75
C ASP A 231 16.94 12.02 -29.89
N GLU A 232 15.88 11.60 -29.21
CA GLU A 232 14.63 12.35 -29.13
C GLU A 232 14.85 13.72 -28.46
N VAL A 233 15.64 13.74 -27.36
CA VAL A 233 15.99 14.99 -26.67
C VAL A 233 16.85 15.92 -27.55
N LYS A 234 17.76 15.36 -28.35
CA LYS A 234 18.55 16.17 -29.30
C LYS A 234 17.69 16.80 -30.41
N ALA A 235 16.66 16.06 -30.84
CA ALA A 235 15.72 16.52 -31.85
C ALA A 235 14.75 17.62 -31.38
N LEU A 236 14.61 17.82 -30.03
CA LEU A 236 13.80 18.91 -29.48
C LEU A 236 14.51 20.24 -29.66
N ASP A 237 13.88 21.18 -30.34
CA ASP A 237 14.30 22.58 -30.39
C ASP A 237 14.00 23.31 -29.04
N GLN A 238 14.37 24.58 -28.95
CA GLN A 238 14.22 25.34 -27.73
C GLN A 238 12.75 25.64 -27.39
N ASP A 239 11.91 25.83 -28.39
CA ASP A 239 10.49 26.13 -28.22
C ASP A 239 9.73 24.88 -27.75
N ALA A 240 10.02 23.73 -28.33
CA ALA A 240 9.50 22.42 -27.89
C ALA A 240 9.89 22.13 -26.42
N ARG A 241 11.17 22.35 -26.06
CA ARG A 241 11.61 22.21 -24.65
C ARG A 241 10.94 23.23 -23.73
N GLY A 242 10.71 24.46 -24.21
CA GLY A 242 10.01 25.50 -23.48
C GLY A 242 8.55 25.08 -23.18
N SER A 243 7.85 24.58 -24.18
CA SER A 243 6.48 24.07 -24.05
C SER A 243 6.38 22.90 -23.08
N LEU A 244 7.27 21.92 -23.17
CA LEU A 244 7.33 20.78 -22.27
C LEU A 244 7.64 21.20 -20.81
N ARG A 245 8.53 22.17 -20.60
CA ARG A 245 8.84 22.71 -19.26
C ARG A 245 7.63 23.39 -18.59
N LYS A 246 6.72 23.99 -19.36
CA LYS A 246 5.46 24.55 -18.82
C LYS A 246 4.58 23.51 -18.12
N HIS A 247 4.66 22.25 -18.55
CA HIS A 247 4.00 21.11 -17.88
C HIS A 247 4.77 20.59 -16.65
N GLY A 248 5.84 21.28 -16.22
CA GLY A 248 6.64 20.88 -15.07
C GLY A 248 7.67 19.79 -15.35
N ILE A 249 7.99 19.52 -16.62
CA ILE A 249 8.99 18.53 -16.98
C ILE A 249 10.39 19.12 -16.71
N ARG A 250 11.22 18.36 -15.99
CA ARG A 250 12.64 18.64 -15.78
C ARG A 250 13.50 17.76 -16.69
N PHE A 251 14.35 18.43 -17.46
CA PHE A 251 15.38 17.78 -18.28
C PHE A 251 16.67 17.68 -17.47
N GLY A 252 16.79 16.60 -16.70
CA GLY A 252 17.96 16.32 -15.90
C GLY A 252 19.15 15.80 -16.71
N GLN A 253 20.29 15.62 -16.07
CA GLN A 253 21.48 15.06 -16.70
C GLN A 253 21.36 13.55 -16.90
N PHE A 254 20.75 12.85 -15.96
CA PHE A 254 20.56 11.41 -15.97
C PHE A 254 19.14 10.98 -16.28
N THR A 255 18.14 11.81 -15.91
CA THR A 255 16.75 11.45 -15.99
C THR A 255 15.89 12.64 -16.38
N ILE A 256 14.89 12.41 -17.20
CA ILE A 256 13.85 13.39 -17.51
C ILE A 256 12.60 12.98 -16.72
N PHE A 257 12.07 13.89 -15.94
CA PHE A 257 11.03 13.54 -14.98
C PHE A 257 10.13 14.72 -14.62
N MET A 258 8.99 14.41 -14.04
CA MET A 258 8.06 15.37 -13.47
C MET A 258 8.17 15.32 -11.94
N PRO A 259 8.68 16.37 -11.27
CA PRO A 259 8.95 16.37 -9.81
C PRO A 259 7.72 16.08 -8.94
N LEU A 260 6.54 16.52 -9.37
CA LEU A 260 5.30 16.28 -8.61
C LEU A 260 4.95 14.80 -8.51
N LEU A 261 5.38 14.00 -9.50
CA LEU A 261 5.16 12.57 -9.54
C LEU A 261 6.15 11.76 -8.67
N LEU A 262 7.18 12.40 -8.12
CA LEU A 262 8.10 11.75 -7.17
C LEU A 262 7.59 11.75 -5.72
N LYS A 263 6.43 12.38 -5.47
CA LYS A 263 5.80 12.32 -4.15
C LYS A 263 5.36 10.90 -3.81
N PRO A 264 5.29 10.53 -2.51
CA PRO A 264 4.96 9.15 -2.08
C PRO A 264 3.66 8.60 -2.66
N ALA A 265 2.57 9.37 -2.62
CA ALA A 265 1.26 8.92 -3.09
C ALA A 265 1.23 8.62 -4.61
N PRO A 266 1.70 9.52 -5.51
CA PRO A 266 1.84 9.19 -6.93
C PRO A 266 2.81 8.02 -7.19
N THR A 267 3.88 7.90 -6.41
CA THR A 267 4.85 6.80 -6.57
C THR A 267 4.22 5.44 -6.27
N ARG A 268 3.47 5.31 -5.15
CA ARG A 268 2.73 4.10 -4.80
C ARG A 268 1.75 3.71 -5.91
N LEU A 269 0.97 4.66 -6.38
CA LEU A 269 0.00 4.42 -7.45
C LEU A 269 0.67 4.06 -8.78
N ARG A 270 1.78 4.73 -9.13
CA ARG A 270 2.56 4.44 -10.33
C ARG A 270 3.09 3.01 -10.35
N LEU A 271 3.64 2.53 -9.23
CA LEU A 271 4.14 1.15 -9.13
C LEU A 271 3.04 0.13 -9.37
N VAL A 272 1.84 0.34 -8.81
CA VAL A 272 0.69 -0.54 -9.05
C VAL A 272 0.29 -0.52 -10.54
N LEU A 273 0.12 0.66 -11.14
CA LEU A 273 -0.27 0.79 -12.55
C LEU A 273 0.78 0.21 -13.50
N TRP A 274 2.05 0.47 -13.22
CA TRP A 274 3.17 -0.09 -13.99
C TRP A 274 3.22 -1.62 -13.87
N SER A 275 3.06 -2.17 -12.66
CA SER A 275 3.03 -3.62 -12.43
C SER A 275 1.89 -4.29 -13.18
N LEU A 276 0.71 -3.68 -13.19
CA LEU A 276 -0.44 -4.13 -13.98
C LEU A 276 -0.13 -4.12 -15.48
N SER A 277 0.46 -3.03 -16.00
CA SER A 277 0.79 -2.87 -17.41
C SER A 277 1.85 -3.88 -17.88
N LYS A 278 2.73 -4.32 -16.98
CA LYS A 278 3.75 -5.34 -17.23
C LYS A 278 3.25 -6.77 -16.99
N GLY A 279 2.06 -6.95 -16.44
CA GLY A 279 1.49 -8.25 -16.11
C GLY A 279 2.29 -8.99 -15.03
N LEU A 280 2.86 -8.27 -14.07
CA LEU A 280 3.63 -8.88 -12.98
C LEU A 280 2.70 -9.69 -12.07
N SER A 281 3.16 -10.86 -11.66
CA SER A 281 2.43 -11.72 -10.71
C SER A 281 2.52 -11.22 -9.27
N GLU A 282 3.64 -10.61 -8.93
CA GLU A 282 3.93 -9.99 -7.64
C GLU A 282 4.42 -8.56 -7.88
N PHE A 283 3.79 -7.61 -7.23
CA PHE A 283 4.10 -6.20 -7.43
C PHE A 283 5.19 -5.78 -6.44
N PRO A 284 6.23 -5.08 -6.90
CA PRO A 284 7.26 -4.58 -6.01
C PRO A 284 6.71 -3.48 -5.11
N GLU A 285 7.10 -3.54 -3.84
CA GLU A 285 6.69 -2.57 -2.83
C GLU A 285 7.30 -1.19 -3.07
N SER A 286 6.57 -0.16 -2.65
CA SER A 286 7.07 1.21 -2.69
C SER A 286 8.16 1.41 -1.64
N PRO A 287 9.29 2.05 -1.98
CA PRO A 287 10.30 2.37 -0.98
C PRO A 287 9.73 3.23 0.15
N PRO A 288 10.23 3.08 1.38
CA PRO A 288 9.77 3.90 2.50
C PRO A 288 9.90 5.40 2.19
N PRO A 289 8.87 6.20 2.49
CA PRO A 289 8.87 7.63 2.19
C PRO A 289 9.98 8.36 2.95
N GLY A 290 10.56 9.39 2.32
CA GLY A 290 11.57 10.24 2.96
C GLY A 290 13.01 9.79 2.79
N LEU A 291 13.27 8.56 2.37
CA LEU A 291 14.64 8.09 2.15
C LEU A 291 15.21 8.70 0.85
N VAL A 292 16.41 9.23 0.95
CA VAL A 292 17.15 9.73 -0.21
C VAL A 292 17.80 8.58 -0.97
N THR A 293 18.28 7.57 -0.26
CA THR A 293 18.95 6.40 -0.83
C THR A 293 18.44 5.12 -0.20
N VAL A 294 18.34 4.08 -1.00
CA VAL A 294 17.98 2.72 -0.59
C VAL A 294 19.00 1.71 -1.11
N PRO A 295 19.17 0.56 -0.46
CA PRO A 295 20.00 -0.52 -1.00
C PRO A 295 19.52 -0.93 -2.39
N ALA A 296 20.43 -1.19 -3.33
CA ALA A 296 20.08 -1.70 -4.64
C ALA A 296 20.04 -3.24 -4.60
N ALA A 297 18.87 -3.83 -4.78
CA ALA A 297 18.71 -5.27 -4.92
C ALA A 297 19.15 -5.70 -6.34
N LYS A 298 19.93 -6.77 -6.42
CA LYS A 298 20.45 -7.29 -7.70
C LYS A 298 19.38 -7.98 -8.55
N ASP A 299 18.36 -8.48 -7.91
CA ASP A 299 17.23 -9.22 -8.47
C ASP A 299 15.97 -8.35 -8.69
N ALA A 300 16.10 -7.04 -8.52
CA ALA A 300 14.99 -6.12 -8.75
C ALA A 300 14.49 -6.19 -10.20
N VAL A 301 13.17 -6.18 -10.36
CA VAL A 301 12.54 -6.19 -11.69
C VAL A 301 13.04 -5.00 -12.51
N HIS A 302 13.37 -5.26 -13.77
CA HIS A 302 13.87 -4.22 -14.68
C HIS A 302 12.85 -3.06 -14.78
N GLY A 303 13.32 -1.83 -14.53
CA GLY A 303 12.49 -0.63 -14.49
C GLY A 303 11.95 -0.26 -13.12
N TYR A 304 12.01 -1.13 -12.12
CA TYR A 304 11.50 -0.88 -10.77
C TYR A 304 12.05 0.42 -10.17
N TYR A 305 13.37 0.63 -10.19
CA TYR A 305 13.97 1.84 -9.59
C TYR A 305 13.46 3.12 -10.26
N ALA A 306 13.39 3.16 -11.59
CA ALA A 306 12.84 4.31 -12.29
C ALA A 306 11.38 4.57 -11.89
N MET A 307 10.56 3.51 -11.83
CA MET A 307 9.15 3.62 -11.45
C MET A 307 8.96 3.97 -9.98
N SER A 308 9.88 3.57 -9.10
CA SER A 308 9.89 3.99 -7.70
C SER A 308 10.46 5.40 -7.47
N GLY A 309 10.96 6.06 -8.52
CA GLY A 309 11.56 7.41 -8.44
C GLY A 309 13.01 7.43 -8.02
N TYR A 310 13.71 6.31 -8.19
CA TYR A 310 15.13 6.13 -7.87
C TYR A 310 15.94 5.75 -9.12
N ARG A 311 17.24 5.93 -9.03
CA ARG A 311 18.20 5.39 -9.98
C ARG A 311 19.24 4.54 -9.25
N ALA A 312 19.38 3.30 -9.67
CA ALA A 312 20.42 2.41 -9.16
C ALA A 312 21.79 2.84 -9.70
N ALA A 313 22.76 2.95 -8.80
CA ALA A 313 24.16 3.23 -9.12
C ALA A 313 25.03 2.58 -8.03
N GLY A 314 25.84 1.58 -8.42
CA GLY A 314 26.59 0.76 -7.48
C GLY A 314 25.69 -0.11 -6.60
N THR A 315 26.00 -0.19 -5.32
CA THR A 315 25.24 -0.99 -4.33
C THR A 315 24.00 -0.29 -3.78
N ARG A 316 23.75 0.94 -4.19
CA ARG A 316 22.62 1.75 -3.72
C ARG A 316 21.84 2.36 -4.89
N ALA A 317 20.58 2.68 -4.62
CA ALA A 317 19.77 3.51 -5.51
C ALA A 317 19.50 4.86 -4.84
N ILE A 318 19.64 5.93 -5.59
CA ILE A 318 19.43 7.30 -5.14
C ILE A 318 18.18 7.88 -5.77
N ARG A 319 17.42 8.67 -5.00
CA ARG A 319 16.21 9.34 -5.48
C ARG A 319 16.56 10.33 -6.60
N ILE A 320 15.77 10.31 -7.67
CA ILE A 320 16.06 11.00 -8.93
C ILE A 320 16.26 12.52 -8.72
N ASP A 321 15.44 13.17 -7.91
CA ASP A 321 15.56 14.61 -7.66
C ASP A 321 16.85 15.00 -6.92
N MET A 322 17.33 14.12 -6.03
CA MET A 322 18.61 14.33 -5.33
C MET A 322 19.79 14.01 -6.21
N LEU A 323 19.68 13.00 -7.06
CA LEU A 323 20.70 12.72 -8.08
C LEU A 323 20.89 13.90 -9.05
N GLU A 324 19.80 14.49 -9.52
CA GLU A 324 19.90 15.64 -10.45
C GLU A 324 20.45 16.90 -9.75
N ARG A 325 20.15 17.08 -8.45
CA ARG A 325 20.81 18.14 -7.65
C ARG A 325 22.31 17.89 -7.49
N LEU A 326 22.70 16.64 -7.24
CA LEU A 326 24.11 16.25 -7.23
C LEU A 326 24.75 16.50 -8.59
N ALA A 327 24.07 16.15 -9.69
CA ALA A 327 24.54 16.38 -11.05
C ALA A 327 24.74 17.87 -11.35
N ASP A 328 23.88 18.75 -10.87
CA ASP A 328 24.05 20.20 -10.99
C ASP A 328 25.29 20.69 -10.23
N MET A 329 25.54 20.16 -9.02
CA MET A 329 26.79 20.49 -8.28
C MET A 329 28.04 19.96 -8.95
N LEU A 330 27.95 18.81 -9.62
CA LEU A 330 29.09 18.21 -10.36
C LEU A 330 29.37 18.93 -11.67
N ARG A 331 28.41 19.63 -12.25
CA ARG A 331 28.57 20.38 -13.50
C ARG A 331 29.61 21.51 -13.39
N ASP A 332 29.70 22.12 -12.20
CA ASP A 332 30.65 23.20 -11.91
C ASP A 332 32.04 22.67 -11.51
N LYS A 333 32.23 21.35 -11.49
CA LYS A 333 33.51 20.72 -11.16
C LYS A 333 34.23 20.23 -12.39
N ASP A 334 35.57 20.31 -12.35
CA ASP A 334 36.40 19.73 -13.40
C ASP A 334 36.45 18.21 -13.28
N SER A 335 35.56 17.55 -14.04
CA SER A 335 35.53 16.08 -14.07
C SER A 335 36.74 15.42 -14.71
N ARG A 336 37.58 16.18 -15.49
CA ARG A 336 38.80 15.67 -16.14
C ARG A 336 40.01 15.81 -15.24
N GLY A 337 40.16 16.97 -14.60
CA GLY A 337 41.22 17.23 -13.64
C GLY A 337 41.00 16.57 -12.27
N GLY A 338 39.84 16.07 -12.04
CA GLY A 338 39.42 15.49 -10.76
C GLY A 338 38.86 16.54 -9.78
N PHE A 339 38.04 16.09 -8.86
CA PHE A 339 37.48 16.93 -7.80
C PHE A 339 37.32 16.12 -6.49
N GLU A 340 37.36 16.82 -5.39
CA GLU A 340 37.14 16.21 -4.07
C GLU A 340 35.64 16.21 -3.70
N ALA A 341 35.15 15.09 -3.12
CA ALA A 341 33.81 15.01 -2.55
C ALA A 341 33.70 15.98 -1.37
N ASN A 342 32.86 17.00 -1.47
CA ASN A 342 32.69 17.98 -0.42
C ASN A 342 31.54 17.57 0.54
N ALA A 343 31.48 18.26 1.68
CA ALA A 343 30.46 17.98 2.71
C ALA A 343 29.02 18.15 2.18
N ASP A 344 28.79 19.10 1.26
CA ASP A 344 27.47 19.35 0.69
C ASP A 344 27.00 18.20 -0.19
N MET A 345 27.87 17.58 -0.99
CA MET A 345 27.56 16.41 -1.80
C MET A 345 27.18 15.21 -0.92
N LEU A 346 27.92 15.01 0.18
CA LEU A 346 27.63 13.94 1.15
C LEU A 346 26.31 14.21 1.88
N SER A 347 26.06 15.45 2.26
CA SER A 347 24.84 15.87 2.95
C SER A 347 23.58 15.66 2.10
N ILE A 348 23.62 16.04 0.81
CA ILE A 348 22.50 15.87 -0.12
C ILE A 348 22.19 14.38 -0.34
N THR A 349 23.22 13.54 -0.42
CA THR A 349 23.03 12.11 -0.67
C THR A 349 22.76 11.32 0.62
N GLY A 350 23.14 11.83 1.78
CA GLY A 350 23.03 11.15 3.06
C GLY A 350 23.92 9.89 3.15
N MET A 351 25.04 9.88 2.44
CA MET A 351 25.94 8.73 2.32
C MET A 351 27.28 8.97 3.04
N THR A 352 27.93 7.87 3.41
CA THR A 352 29.36 7.89 3.80
C THR A 352 30.23 8.07 2.57
N LEU A 353 31.49 8.44 2.77
CA LEU A 353 32.48 8.61 1.67
C LEU A 353 32.62 7.35 0.82
N ASP A 354 32.67 6.16 1.43
CA ASP A 354 32.78 4.89 0.70
C ASP A 354 31.52 4.58 -0.12
N GLN A 355 30.34 4.83 0.45
CA GLN A 355 29.06 4.68 -0.28
C GLN A 355 28.93 5.68 -1.42
N PHE A 356 29.40 6.91 -1.20
CA PHE A 356 29.42 7.95 -2.23
C PHE A 356 30.38 7.60 -3.36
N ALA A 357 31.57 7.08 -3.04
CA ALA A 357 32.53 6.61 -4.05
C ALA A 357 31.94 5.47 -4.91
N ASP A 358 31.24 4.52 -4.29
CA ASP A 358 30.56 3.44 -5.00
C ASP A 358 29.42 3.97 -5.90
N LEU A 359 28.62 4.92 -5.40
CA LEU A 359 27.60 5.60 -6.20
C LEU A 359 28.23 6.30 -7.42
N MET A 360 29.31 7.06 -7.22
CA MET A 360 30.00 7.77 -8.29
C MET A 360 30.58 6.80 -9.31
N ALA A 361 31.15 5.68 -8.88
CA ALA A 361 31.61 4.63 -9.77
C ALA A 361 30.47 4.06 -10.63
N GLY A 362 29.29 3.82 -10.02
CA GLY A 362 28.09 3.39 -10.72
C GLY A 362 27.54 4.43 -11.72
N LEU A 363 27.89 5.71 -11.56
CA LEU A 363 27.55 6.80 -12.50
C LEU A 363 28.63 7.01 -13.59
N GLY A 364 29.72 6.26 -13.55
CA GLY A 364 30.79 6.30 -14.54
C GLY A 364 32.02 7.16 -14.16
N TYR A 365 32.10 7.63 -12.92
CA TYR A 365 33.28 8.30 -12.39
C TYR A 365 34.25 7.29 -11.80
N LYS A 366 35.55 7.66 -11.76
CA LYS A 366 36.57 6.90 -11.02
C LYS A 366 36.79 7.56 -9.67
N ALA A 367 36.71 6.78 -8.58
CA ALA A 367 37.00 7.26 -7.24
C ALA A 367 38.36 6.72 -6.77
N GLU A 368 39.22 7.61 -6.29
CA GLU A 368 40.49 7.28 -5.69
C GLU A 368 40.55 7.81 -4.26
N LYS A 369 41.09 7.00 -3.33
CA LYS A 369 41.33 7.44 -1.96
C LYS A 369 42.66 8.18 -1.89
N ALA A 370 42.61 9.42 -1.45
CA ALA A 370 43.79 10.23 -1.19
C ALA A 370 43.74 10.76 0.25
N GLU A 371 44.89 10.91 0.89
CA GLU A 371 45.04 11.58 2.17
C GLU A 371 45.43 13.04 1.93
N ARG A 372 44.70 13.94 2.61
CA ARG A 372 44.98 15.37 2.58
C ARG A 372 45.12 15.88 4.01
N GLU A 373 46.10 16.77 4.22
CA GLU A 373 46.18 17.51 5.48
C GLU A 373 44.90 18.34 5.72
N LYS A 374 44.35 18.24 6.93
CA LYS A 374 43.18 19.02 7.32
C LYS A 374 43.49 20.50 7.35
N VAL A 375 43.11 21.23 6.33
CA VAL A 375 43.08 22.70 6.37
C VAL A 375 41.89 23.06 7.28
N LYS A 376 42.19 23.68 8.43
CA LYS A 376 41.12 24.25 9.29
C LYS A 376 40.45 25.35 8.48
N VAL A 377 39.23 25.12 8.04
CA VAL A 377 38.38 26.18 7.48
C VAL A 377 38.15 27.16 8.65
N PRO A 378 38.52 28.46 8.50
CA PRO A 378 38.19 29.45 9.52
C PRO A 378 36.66 29.41 9.72
N LYS A 379 36.22 29.24 10.97
CA LYS A 379 34.78 29.43 11.29
C LYS A 379 34.41 30.82 10.79
N PRO A 380 33.26 30.98 10.07
CA PRO A 380 32.76 32.29 9.79
C PRO A 380 32.66 33.03 11.13
N GLU A 381 33.29 34.17 11.25
CA GLU A 381 33.11 35.06 12.39
C GLU A 381 31.62 35.37 12.47
N VAL A 382 30.99 34.89 13.51
CA VAL A 382 29.64 35.32 13.87
C VAL A 382 29.77 36.79 14.22
N VAL A 383 29.27 37.60 13.31
CA VAL A 383 29.23 39.05 13.47
C VAL A 383 28.53 39.33 14.80
N GLN A 384 29.24 39.95 15.74
CA GLN A 384 28.77 40.33 17.08
C GLN A 384 27.76 41.52 17.04
N ASP A 385 26.98 41.62 15.97
CA ASP A 385 25.93 42.67 15.84
C ASP A 385 24.56 42.23 16.42
N ALA A 386 24.42 40.97 16.87
CA ALA A 386 23.18 40.53 17.48
C ALA A 386 23.06 40.86 18.99
N GLU A 387 24.19 41.01 19.68
CA GLU A 387 24.20 41.35 21.13
C GLU A 387 23.90 42.84 21.36
N LYS A 388 24.28 43.73 20.44
CA LYS A 388 23.94 45.16 20.57
C LYS A 388 22.49 45.53 20.24
N ALA A 389 21.79 44.66 19.49
CA ALA A 389 20.35 44.83 19.23
C ALA A 389 19.47 44.35 20.38
N ALA A 390 19.95 43.41 21.20
CA ALA A 390 19.23 42.91 22.37
C ALA A 390 19.33 43.91 23.55
N GLU A 391 20.50 44.53 23.76
CA GLU A 391 20.69 45.53 24.83
C GLU A 391 19.92 46.85 24.58
N THR A 392 19.65 47.23 23.30
CA THR A 392 18.83 48.40 22.94
C THR A 392 17.34 48.11 23.04
N ALA A 393 16.89 46.87 22.95
CA ALA A 393 15.48 46.50 23.14
C ALA A 393 15.07 46.49 24.65
N GLU A 394 15.97 46.01 25.52
CA GLU A 394 15.73 45.99 26.97
C GLU A 394 15.73 47.35 27.65
N SER A 395 16.44 48.35 27.06
CA SER A 395 16.44 49.74 27.55
C SER A 395 15.23 50.58 27.11
N VAL A 396 14.45 50.15 26.13
CA VAL A 396 13.25 50.84 25.67
C VAL A 396 11.98 50.34 26.40
N GLU A 397 12.00 49.10 26.90
CA GLU A 397 10.88 48.55 27.65
C GLU A 397 10.87 48.98 29.14
N ALA A 398 12.01 49.37 29.68
CA ALA A 398 12.13 49.89 31.06
C ALA A 398 11.71 51.38 31.24
N VAL A 399 11.43 52.10 30.16
CA VAL A 399 11.02 53.54 30.23
C VAL A 399 9.51 53.75 29.98
N ALA A 400 8.78 52.69 29.65
CA ALA A 400 7.33 52.76 29.35
C ALA A 400 6.41 52.44 30.54
N GLU A 401 6.96 52.09 31.74
CA GLU A 401 6.16 51.67 32.90
C GLU A 401 6.11 52.69 34.07
N GLU A 402 6.49 53.98 33.83
CA GLU A 402 6.27 55.08 34.75
C GLU A 402 5.55 56.26 34.11
N ALA A 403 4.22 56.23 34.11
CA ALA A 403 3.39 57.44 34.03
C ALA A 403 2.13 57.25 34.87
N PRO A 404 1.83 58.19 35.80
CA PRO A 404 0.90 57.98 36.89
C PRO A 404 -0.56 58.27 36.43
N GLU A 405 -1.47 57.54 37.11
CA GLU A 405 -2.92 57.84 37.14
C GLU A 405 -3.21 59.26 37.63
N MET A 406 -4.02 59.97 36.90
CA MET A 406 -5.02 60.97 37.39
C MET A 406 -6.27 60.89 36.56
#